data_d0fc713f5d61d5badaa90377c5bf032b
#
_entry.id   d0fc713f5d61d5badaa90377c5bf032b
#
_cell.length_a   1.000
_cell.length_b   1.000
_cell.length_c   1.000
_cell.angle_alpha   90.00
_cell.angle_beta   90.00
_cell.angle_gamma   90.00
#
_symmetry.space_group_name_H-M   'P 1'
#
loop_
_entity.id
_entity.type
_entity.pdbx_description
1 polymer ?
#
loop_
_entity_poly.entity_id
_entity_poly.type
_entity_poly.pdbx_seq_one_letter_code
_entity_poly.pdbx_strand_id
1 'polypeptide(L)'
;ACAENLLSPFYPRCVRVFKQSEEAYKDFPDEYFDYVYIDGEHLYDFVKKDIELWYPKLKKNGIFAGHDFEMAEVMRAVSEFRYYHKHLNFYFSTGNGESDWWFVKT
;
A
#
# COMPACT_ATOMS: atom_id res chain seq x y z
N ALA A 1 7.62 14.80 3.43
CA ALA A 1 6.99 13.50 3.29
C ALA A 1 5.52 13.63 2.93
N CYS A 2 4.94 12.52 2.50
CA CYS A 2 3.56 12.48 2.05
C CYS A 2 2.57 13.00 3.10
N ALA A 3 2.73 12.60 4.34
CA ALA A 3 1.83 13.00 5.43
C ALA A 3 1.83 14.50 5.68
N GLU A 4 2.94 15.16 5.46
CA GLU A 4 3.06 16.59 5.67
C GLU A 4 2.29 17.41 4.65
N ASN A 5 2.01 16.80 3.51
CA ASN A 5 1.40 17.48 2.37
C ASN A 5 -0.11 17.24 2.25
N LEU A 6 -0.71 16.49 3.17
CA LEU A 6 -2.12 16.13 3.09
C LEU A 6 -3.06 17.32 3.12
N LEU A 7 -2.65 18.41 3.74
CA LEU A 7 -3.48 19.61 3.85
C LEU A 7 -3.34 20.56 2.66
N SER A 8 -2.42 20.30 1.75
CA SER A 8 -2.20 21.14 0.59
C SER A 8 -3.01 20.65 -0.61
N PRO A 9 -3.76 21.52 -1.30
CA PRO A 9 -4.49 21.11 -2.49
C PRO A 9 -3.58 20.83 -3.70
N PHE A 10 -2.30 21.21 -3.60
CA PHE A 10 -1.36 21.02 -4.71
C PHE A 10 -0.51 19.77 -4.55
N TYR A 11 -0.62 19.07 -3.42
CA TYR A 11 0.15 17.86 -3.17
C TYR A 11 -0.74 16.63 -3.24
N PRO A 12 -0.14 15.46 -3.51
CA PRO A 12 -0.91 14.23 -3.62
C PRO A 12 -1.58 13.84 -2.30
N ARG A 13 -2.69 13.16 -2.40
CA ARG A 13 -3.38 12.60 -1.25
C ARG A 13 -2.73 11.27 -0.89
N CYS A 14 -2.27 11.18 0.34
CA CYS A 14 -1.54 10.02 0.80
C CYS A 14 -2.19 9.45 2.06
N VAL A 15 -2.07 8.15 2.21
CA VAL A 15 -2.47 7.50 3.45
C VAL A 15 -1.42 6.46 3.83
N ARG A 16 -1.14 6.38 5.13
CA ARG A 16 -0.29 5.36 5.72
C ARG A 16 -1.17 4.48 6.58
N VAL A 17 -1.24 3.20 6.21
CA VAL A 17 -2.14 2.25 6.86
C VAL A 17 -1.41 1.56 8.00
N PHE A 18 -1.88 1.80 9.22
CA PHE A 18 -1.36 1.18 10.43
C PHE A 18 -2.27 0.02 10.87
N LYS A 19 -1.78 -0.76 11.83
CA LYS A 19 -2.49 -1.91 12.38
C LYS A 19 -3.96 -1.65 12.71
N GLN A 20 -4.27 -0.48 13.25
CA GLN A 20 -5.61 -0.14 13.71
C GLN A 20 -6.44 0.61 12.67
N SER A 21 -5.97 0.64 11.42
CA SER A 21 -6.62 1.40 10.36
C SER A 21 -7.57 0.58 9.50
N GLU A 22 -7.82 -0.69 9.85
CA GLU A 22 -8.58 -1.58 8.97
C GLU A 22 -10.05 -1.17 8.79
N GLU A 23 -10.58 -0.29 9.61
CA GLU A 23 -11.92 0.24 9.44
C GLU A 23 -11.92 1.61 8.76
N ALA A 24 -10.78 2.28 8.73
CA ALA A 24 -10.69 3.64 8.22
C ALA A 24 -10.96 3.75 6.72
N TYR A 25 -10.75 2.67 5.96
CA TYR A 25 -10.98 2.70 4.52
C TYR A 25 -12.41 3.10 4.16
N LYS A 26 -13.35 2.85 5.04
CA LYS A 26 -14.77 3.16 4.82
C LYS A 26 -15.06 4.65 4.78
N ASP A 27 -14.16 5.46 5.33
CA ASP A 27 -14.34 6.91 5.39
C ASP A 27 -13.94 7.62 4.10
N PHE A 28 -13.40 6.87 3.13
CA PHE A 28 -12.90 7.44 1.89
C PHE A 28 -13.56 6.80 0.67
N PRO A 29 -13.83 7.60 -0.38
CA PRO A 29 -14.35 7.03 -1.62
C PRO A 29 -13.26 6.26 -2.36
N ASP A 30 -13.67 5.46 -3.35
CA ASP A 30 -12.74 4.78 -4.23
C ASP A 30 -11.97 5.80 -5.08
N GLU A 31 -10.77 5.44 -5.47
CA GLU A 31 -9.90 6.28 -6.30
C GLU A 31 -9.66 7.68 -5.69
N TYR A 32 -9.49 7.70 -4.37
CA TYR A 32 -9.29 8.94 -3.63
C TYR A 32 -7.81 9.29 -3.44
N PHE A 33 -6.97 8.29 -3.19
CA PHE A 33 -5.57 8.50 -2.84
C PHE A 33 -4.65 8.38 -4.05
N ASP A 34 -3.61 9.21 -4.06
CA ASP A 34 -2.51 9.11 -5.02
C ASP A 34 -1.42 8.16 -4.53
N TYR A 35 -1.35 7.94 -3.23
CA TYR A 35 -0.33 7.11 -2.60
C TYR A 35 -0.90 6.41 -1.38
N VAL A 36 -0.76 5.08 -1.35
CA VAL A 36 -1.15 4.25 -0.20
C VAL A 36 0.08 3.47 0.26
N TYR A 37 0.40 3.57 1.54
CA TYR A 37 1.54 2.88 2.14
C TYR A 37 1.06 1.96 3.25
N ILE A 38 1.29 0.67 3.10
CA ILE A 38 0.90 -0.34 4.10
C ILE A 38 2.04 -0.54 5.09
N ASP A 39 1.80 -0.17 6.33
CA ASP A 39 2.78 -0.24 7.41
C ASP A 39 2.12 -0.73 8.71
N GLY A 40 1.38 -1.81 8.59
CA GLY A 40 0.63 -2.38 9.71
C GLY A 40 1.24 -3.69 10.21
N GLU A 41 0.39 -4.65 10.45
CA GLU A 41 0.78 -5.97 10.90
C GLU A 41 1.60 -6.70 9.85
N HIS A 42 2.49 -7.59 10.32
CA HIS A 42 3.30 -8.42 9.45
C HIS A 42 2.68 -9.79 9.19
N LEU A 43 1.53 -10.09 9.79
CA LEU A 43 0.86 -11.37 9.59
C LEU A 43 0.16 -11.39 8.24
N TYR A 44 0.25 -12.53 7.57
CA TYR A 44 -0.29 -12.71 6.22
C TYR A 44 -1.74 -12.24 6.06
N ASP A 45 -2.63 -12.67 6.96
CA ASP A 45 -4.05 -12.34 6.84
C ASP A 45 -4.31 -10.84 6.94
N PHE A 46 -3.57 -10.14 7.79
CA PHE A 46 -3.72 -8.70 7.96
C PHE A 46 -3.15 -7.94 6.77
N VAL A 47 -1.98 -8.34 6.26
CA VAL A 47 -1.39 -7.70 5.09
C VAL A 47 -2.28 -7.90 3.87
N LYS A 48 -2.75 -9.11 3.65
CA LYS A 48 -3.64 -9.43 2.55
C LYS A 48 -4.91 -8.60 2.61
N LYS A 49 -5.53 -8.53 3.78
CA LYS A 49 -6.75 -7.76 4.00
C LYS A 49 -6.53 -6.27 3.73
N ASP A 50 -5.44 -5.71 4.26
CA ASP A 50 -5.12 -4.30 4.03
C ASP A 50 -4.96 -3.99 2.56
N ILE A 51 -4.23 -4.83 1.83
CA ILE A 51 -4.06 -4.64 0.39
C ILE A 51 -5.42 -4.65 -0.32
N GLU A 52 -6.27 -5.63 -0.01
CA GLU A 52 -7.58 -5.77 -0.65
C GLU A 52 -8.53 -4.61 -0.34
N LEU A 53 -8.47 -4.08 0.88
CA LEU A 53 -9.36 -2.99 1.31
C LEU A 53 -8.91 -1.63 0.77
N TRP A 54 -7.61 -1.40 0.70
CA TRP A 54 -7.07 -0.09 0.33
C TRP A 54 -6.75 0.06 -1.15
N TYR A 55 -6.55 -1.04 -1.88
CA TYR A 55 -6.27 -0.97 -3.31
C TYR A 55 -7.35 -0.21 -4.08
N PRO A 56 -8.66 -0.46 -3.85
CA PRO A 56 -9.69 0.31 -4.57
C PRO A 56 -9.67 1.79 -4.26
N LYS A 57 -9.10 2.19 -3.12
CA LYS A 57 -9.02 3.59 -2.72
C LYS A 57 -7.92 4.35 -3.44
N LEU A 58 -7.03 3.65 -4.12
CA LEU A 58 -5.95 4.24 -4.88
C LEU A 58 -6.44 4.64 -6.27
N LYS A 59 -6.06 5.83 -6.72
CA LYS A 59 -6.34 6.30 -8.09
C LYS A 59 -5.50 5.52 -9.10
N LYS A 60 -5.97 5.50 -10.34
CA LYS A 60 -5.13 5.04 -11.45
C LYS A 60 -3.89 5.93 -11.53
N ASN A 61 -2.75 5.32 -11.83
CA ASN A 61 -1.44 5.95 -11.85
C ASN A 61 -0.93 6.32 -10.46
N GLY A 62 -1.66 5.96 -9.41
CA GLY A 62 -1.20 6.12 -8.04
C GLY A 62 -0.22 5.02 -7.65
N ILE A 63 0.49 5.23 -6.55
CA ILE A 63 1.47 4.29 -6.02
C ILE A 63 0.92 3.58 -4.80
N PHE A 64 1.00 2.25 -4.84
CA PHE A 64 0.67 1.41 -3.70
C PHE A 64 1.95 0.77 -3.21
N ALA A 65 2.30 0.99 -1.96
CA ALA A 65 3.58 0.56 -1.41
C ALA A 65 3.42 -0.07 -0.04
N GLY A 66 4.44 -0.75 0.39
CA GLY A 66 4.48 -1.33 1.72
C GLY A 66 5.89 -1.60 2.18
N HIS A 67 6.00 -2.06 3.41
CA HIS A 67 7.25 -2.22 4.12
C HIS A 67 7.45 -3.69 4.52
N ASP A 68 8.67 -4.02 4.94
CA ASP A 68 9.00 -5.36 5.48
C ASP A 68 8.80 -6.51 4.50
N PHE A 69 9.15 -6.32 3.23
CA PHE A 69 9.01 -7.39 2.24
C PHE A 69 9.86 -8.62 2.56
N GLU A 70 10.93 -8.46 3.34
CA GLU A 70 11.77 -9.58 3.80
C GLU A 70 11.03 -10.50 4.78
N MET A 71 9.95 -10.03 5.38
CA MET A 71 9.12 -10.87 6.25
C MET A 71 8.33 -11.86 5.40
N ALA A 72 8.45 -13.15 5.71
CA ALA A 72 7.84 -14.21 4.91
C ALA A 72 6.34 -14.03 4.70
N GLU A 73 5.64 -13.58 5.72
CA GLU A 73 4.19 -13.39 5.64
C GLU A 73 3.80 -12.20 4.76
N VAL A 74 4.58 -11.12 4.81
CA VAL A 74 4.38 -9.96 3.94
C VAL A 74 4.67 -10.37 2.50
N MET A 75 5.79 -11.04 2.27
CA MET A 75 6.17 -11.53 0.94
C MET A 75 5.08 -12.42 0.33
N ARG A 76 4.50 -13.31 1.14
CA ARG A 76 3.44 -14.20 0.69
C ARG A 76 2.19 -13.43 0.25
N ALA A 77 1.76 -12.46 1.06
CA ALA A 77 0.57 -11.67 0.74
C ALA A 77 0.77 -10.84 -0.53
N VAL A 78 1.92 -10.18 -0.65
CA VAL A 78 2.25 -9.36 -1.82
C VAL A 78 2.39 -10.23 -3.07
N SER A 79 3.02 -11.39 -2.94
CA SER A 79 3.21 -12.30 -4.08
C SER A 79 1.89 -12.86 -4.59
N GLU A 80 0.94 -13.16 -3.71
CA GLU A 80 -0.39 -13.59 -4.11
C GLU A 80 -1.14 -12.46 -4.84
N PHE A 81 -1.06 -11.26 -4.33
CA PHE A 81 -1.69 -10.11 -4.99
C PHE A 81 -1.10 -9.92 -6.38
N ARG A 82 0.22 -10.00 -6.50
CA ARG A 82 0.91 -9.91 -7.78
C ARG A 82 0.46 -11.00 -8.75
N TYR A 83 0.25 -12.20 -8.25
CA TYR A 83 -0.20 -13.32 -9.08
C TYR A 83 -1.55 -13.03 -9.73
N TYR A 84 -2.48 -12.44 -8.98
CA TYR A 84 -3.82 -12.13 -9.49
C TYR A 84 -3.88 -10.80 -10.24
N HIS A 85 -2.80 -10.02 -10.23
CA HIS A 85 -2.73 -8.70 -10.88
C HIS A 85 -1.48 -8.61 -11.75
N LYS A 86 -1.34 -9.55 -12.68
CA LYS A 86 -0.12 -9.68 -13.51
C LYS A 86 0.14 -8.47 -14.42
N HIS A 87 -0.86 -7.66 -14.67
CA HIS A 87 -0.70 -6.45 -15.47
C HIS A 87 0.05 -5.34 -14.72
N LEU A 88 0.20 -5.47 -13.40
CA LEU A 88 0.91 -4.49 -12.60
C LEU A 88 2.40 -4.80 -12.57
N ASN A 89 3.21 -3.76 -12.66
CA ASN A 89 4.66 -3.87 -12.53
C ASN A 89 5.06 -3.60 -11.08
N PHE A 90 5.61 -4.62 -10.43
CA PHE A 90 6.06 -4.51 -9.04
C PHE A 90 7.54 -4.20 -8.98
N TYR A 91 7.91 -3.38 -8.02
CA TYR A 91 9.27 -2.96 -7.76
C TYR A 91 9.61 -3.23 -6.30
N PHE A 92 10.88 -3.48 -6.05
CA PHE A 92 11.38 -3.77 -4.70
C PHE A 92 12.67 -3.00 -4.48
N SER A 93 12.86 -2.49 -3.27
CA SER A 93 14.11 -1.85 -2.90
C SER A 93 14.56 -2.36 -1.54
N THR A 94 15.87 -2.44 -1.35
CA THR A 94 16.48 -2.84 -0.09
C THR A 94 17.55 -1.83 0.29
N GLY A 95 17.70 -1.60 1.58
CA GLY A 95 18.73 -0.70 2.09
C GLY A 95 18.62 -0.58 3.60
N ASN A 96 19.76 -0.50 4.27
CA ASN A 96 19.82 -0.32 5.73
C ASN A 96 19.00 -1.34 6.52
N GLY A 97 18.94 -2.58 6.01
CA GLY A 97 18.18 -3.64 6.68
C GLY A 97 16.68 -3.59 6.47
N GLU A 98 16.21 -2.70 5.62
CA GLU A 98 14.80 -2.56 5.30
C GLU A 98 14.54 -2.92 3.85
N SER A 99 13.33 -3.41 3.57
CA SER A 99 12.91 -3.70 2.21
C SER A 99 11.51 -3.17 1.99
N ASP A 100 11.33 -2.44 0.89
CA ASP A 100 10.06 -1.89 0.49
C ASP A 100 9.62 -2.52 -0.82
N TRP A 101 8.31 -2.56 -1.02
CA TRP A 101 7.73 -3.00 -2.27
C TRP A 101 6.73 -1.96 -2.74
N TRP A 102 6.57 -1.80 -4.06
CA TRP A 102 5.55 -0.89 -4.59
C TRP A 102 5.16 -1.27 -6.01
N PHE A 103 4.02 -0.77 -6.42
CA PHE A 103 3.57 -0.86 -7.80
C PHE A 103 2.74 0.38 -8.14
N VAL A 104 2.59 0.64 -9.43
CA VAL A 104 1.74 1.71 -9.94
C VAL A 104 0.45 1.08 -10.44
N LYS A 105 -0.67 1.60 -9.99
CA LYS A 105 -1.99 1.10 -10.41
C LYS A 105 -2.27 1.53 -11.84
N THR A 106 -2.58 0.56 -12.68
CA THR A 106 -2.90 0.82 -14.09
C THR A 106 -4.32 0.43 -14.43
#